data_47079ea9d531cff335c6decc2dd05db1
#
_entry.id   47079ea9d531cff335c6decc2dd05db1
#
_cell.length_a   1.000
_cell.length_b   1.000
_cell.length_c   1.000
_cell.angle_alpha   90.00
_cell.angle_beta   90.00
_cell.angle_gamma   90.00
#
_symmetry.space_group_name_H-M   'P 1'
#
loop_
_entity.id
_entity.type
_entity.pdbx_description
1 polymer ?
#
loop_
_entity_poly.entity_id
_entity_poly.type
_entity_poly.pdbx_seq_one_letter_code
_entity_poly.pdbx_strand_id
1 'polypeptide(L)'
;MLDLTKDIRSLTEFKRNTTELVENLKRTKHPLVLTVNGKAELVVQDAQSYQELLDAAELVQTLKGIKRGLEQMKQGQGKTTESFFAEMFNQLDGV
;
A
#
# COMPACT_ATOMS: atom_id res chain seq x y z
N MET A 1 0.82 7.08 -10.48
CA MET A 1 -0.46 6.56 -10.91
C MET A 1 -0.29 5.51 -11.99
N LEU A 2 -1.01 4.41 -11.94
CA LEU A 2 -0.95 3.36 -12.96
C LEU A 2 -1.52 3.87 -14.28
N ASP A 3 -0.73 3.83 -15.34
CA ASP A 3 -1.20 4.13 -16.69
C ASP A 3 -1.50 2.80 -17.40
N LEU A 4 -2.76 2.46 -17.50
CA LEU A 4 -3.20 1.18 -18.06
C LEU A 4 -2.81 1.01 -19.53
N THR A 5 -2.53 2.09 -20.25
CA THR A 5 -2.12 2.02 -21.65
C THR A 5 -0.64 1.74 -21.83
N LYS A 6 0.20 2.14 -20.85
CA LYS A 6 1.66 2.02 -20.91
C LYS A 6 2.18 0.90 -20.01
N ASP A 7 1.47 0.61 -18.93
CA ASP A 7 1.93 -0.27 -17.86
C ASP A 7 1.29 -1.65 -17.94
N ILE A 8 0.84 -2.05 -19.12
CA ILE A 8 0.28 -3.39 -19.38
C ILE A 8 1.17 -4.12 -20.39
N ARG A 9 1.52 -5.36 -20.06
CA ARG A 9 2.24 -6.26 -20.96
C ARG A 9 1.67 -7.68 -20.80
N SER A 10 1.80 -8.49 -21.83
CA SER A 10 1.47 -9.90 -21.69
C SER A 10 2.56 -10.62 -20.88
N LEU A 11 2.18 -11.71 -20.21
CA LEU A 11 3.16 -12.54 -19.50
C LEU A 11 4.24 -13.07 -20.44
N THR A 12 3.86 -13.44 -21.67
CA THR A 12 4.81 -13.90 -22.68
C THR A 12 5.84 -12.83 -23.03
N GLU A 13 5.42 -11.60 -23.23
CA GLU A 13 6.31 -10.47 -23.49
C GLU A 13 7.24 -10.21 -22.31
N PHE A 14 6.72 -10.28 -21.09
CA PHE A 14 7.52 -10.15 -19.87
C PHE A 14 8.62 -11.21 -19.81
N LYS A 15 8.29 -12.45 -20.11
CA LYS A 15 9.29 -13.54 -20.13
C LYS A 15 10.40 -13.32 -21.16
N ARG A 16 10.06 -12.74 -22.30
CA ARG A 16 11.05 -12.46 -23.36
C ARG A 16 11.98 -11.29 -22.99
N ASN A 17 11.47 -10.30 -22.31
CA ASN A 17 12.17 -9.05 -22.03
C ASN A 17 12.31 -8.78 -20.54
N THR A 18 12.50 -9.83 -19.73
CA THR A 18 12.50 -9.72 -18.27
C THR A 18 13.48 -8.68 -17.75
N THR A 19 14.73 -8.73 -18.20
CA THR A 19 15.79 -7.83 -17.71
C THR A 19 15.44 -6.37 -17.99
N GLU A 20 15.03 -6.06 -19.21
CA GLU A 20 14.68 -4.71 -19.62
C GLU A 20 13.47 -4.19 -18.84
N LEU A 21 12.42 -5.00 -18.71
CA LEU A 21 11.20 -4.61 -18.02
C LEU A 21 11.44 -4.44 -16.52
N VAL A 22 12.27 -5.29 -15.91
CA VAL A 22 12.64 -5.14 -14.50
C VAL A 22 13.44 -3.86 -14.26
N GLU A 23 14.38 -3.53 -15.14
CA GLU A 23 15.13 -2.27 -15.05
C GLU A 23 14.22 -1.05 -15.16
N ASN A 24 13.25 -1.09 -16.07
CA ASN A 24 12.26 -0.03 -16.20
C ASN A 24 11.40 0.12 -14.94
N LEU A 25 11.00 -0.99 -14.31
CA LEU A 25 10.27 -0.96 -13.05
C LEU A 25 11.07 -0.26 -11.95
N LYS A 26 12.34 -0.58 -11.84
CA LYS A 26 13.22 0.04 -10.84
C LYS A 26 13.44 1.53 -11.10
N ARG A 27 13.56 1.91 -12.37
CA ARG A 27 13.80 3.30 -12.75
C ARG A 27 12.57 4.17 -12.61
N THR A 28 11.42 3.70 -13.10
CA THR A 28 10.19 4.49 -13.14
C THR A 28 9.36 4.39 -11.86
N LYS A 29 9.54 3.33 -11.08
CA LYS A 29 8.74 3.03 -9.90
C LYS A 29 7.25 2.80 -10.21
N HIS A 30 6.92 2.53 -11.48
CA HIS A 30 5.55 2.24 -11.90
C HIS A 30 5.31 0.73 -11.91
N PRO A 31 4.21 0.24 -11.32
CA PRO A 31 3.89 -1.17 -11.40
C PRO A 31 3.53 -1.57 -12.82
N LEU A 32 3.72 -2.84 -13.13
CA LEU A 32 3.44 -3.41 -14.44
C LEU A 32 2.36 -4.48 -14.30
N VAL A 33 1.27 -4.32 -15.03
CA VAL A 33 0.19 -5.32 -15.07
C VAL A 33 0.52 -6.36 -16.14
N LEU A 34 0.49 -7.63 -15.77
CA LEU A 34 0.71 -8.73 -16.69
C LEU A 34 -0.62 -9.42 -17.03
N THR A 35 -0.84 -9.62 -18.31
CA THR A 35 -2.04 -10.27 -18.79
C THR A 35 -1.75 -11.71 -19.20
N VAL A 36 -2.72 -12.58 -18.98
CA VAL A 36 -2.73 -13.96 -19.46
C VAL A 36 -4.04 -14.15 -20.23
N ASN A 37 -3.94 -14.55 -21.49
CA ASN A 37 -5.12 -14.69 -22.38
C ASN A 37 -5.96 -13.42 -22.44
N GLY A 38 -5.30 -12.25 -22.46
CA GLY A 38 -5.96 -10.96 -22.55
C GLY A 38 -6.59 -10.45 -21.25
N LYS A 39 -6.42 -11.17 -20.14
CA LYS A 39 -6.96 -10.77 -18.83
C LYS A 39 -5.82 -10.36 -17.88
N ALA A 40 -6.02 -9.29 -17.14
CA ALA A 40 -5.08 -8.87 -16.10
C ALA A 40 -5.07 -9.90 -14.97
N GLU A 41 -3.96 -10.57 -14.77
CA GLU A 41 -3.81 -11.63 -13.78
C GLU A 41 -2.79 -11.31 -12.70
N LEU A 42 -1.75 -10.53 -13.02
CA LEU A 42 -0.62 -10.29 -12.13
C LEU A 42 -0.25 -8.82 -12.16
N VAL A 43 0.30 -8.35 -11.03
CA VAL A 43 0.95 -7.04 -10.94
C VAL A 43 2.37 -7.25 -10.45
N VAL A 44 3.33 -6.66 -11.16
CA VAL A 44 4.76 -6.70 -10.81
C VAL A 44 5.21 -5.29 -10.48
N GLN A 45 5.91 -5.12 -9.38
CA GLN A 45 6.49 -3.83 -9.03
C GLN A 45 7.80 -4.04 -8.27
N ASP A 46 8.61 -2.98 -8.18
CA ASP A 46 9.85 -3.05 -7.43
C ASP A 46 9.56 -3.20 -5.92
N ALA A 47 10.48 -3.86 -5.21
CA ALA A 47 10.27 -4.17 -3.80
C ALA A 47 10.12 -2.93 -2.92
N GLN A 48 10.85 -1.86 -3.22
CA GLN A 48 10.78 -0.62 -2.46
C GLN A 48 9.39 0.02 -2.56
N SER A 49 8.83 0.11 -3.76
CA SER A 49 7.50 0.67 -3.97
C SER A 49 6.43 -0.18 -3.30
N TYR A 50 6.57 -1.50 -3.32
CA TYR A 50 5.65 -2.39 -2.61
C TYR A 50 5.71 -2.17 -1.10
N GLN A 51 6.93 -2.03 -0.55
CA GLN A 51 7.09 -1.74 0.88
C GLN A 51 6.42 -0.42 1.27
N GLU A 52 6.58 0.62 0.47
CA GLU A 52 5.93 1.91 0.69
C GLU A 52 4.40 1.78 0.67
N LEU A 53 3.87 0.96 -0.23
CA LEU A 53 2.44 0.68 -0.30
C LEU A 53 1.94 -0.02 0.96
N LEU A 54 2.69 -1.01 1.46
CA LEU A 54 2.35 -1.71 2.70
C LEU A 54 2.38 -0.74 3.90
N ASP A 55 3.40 0.12 3.98
CA ASP A 55 3.52 1.11 5.04
C ASP A 55 2.33 2.08 5.02
N ALA A 56 1.91 2.52 3.84
CA ALA A 56 0.75 3.37 3.68
C ALA A 56 -0.54 2.66 4.12
N ALA A 57 -0.69 1.38 3.82
CA ALA A 57 -1.85 0.59 4.23
C ALA A 57 -1.90 0.44 5.76
N GLU A 58 -0.76 0.22 6.42
CA GLU A 58 -0.68 0.15 7.88
C GLU A 58 -1.06 1.50 8.51
N LEU A 59 -0.60 2.60 7.94
CA LEU A 59 -0.96 3.93 8.42
C LEU A 59 -2.47 4.17 8.35
N VAL A 60 -3.12 3.78 7.27
CA VAL A 60 -4.57 3.89 7.13
C VAL A 60 -5.30 3.08 8.21
N GLN A 61 -4.85 1.87 8.51
CA GLN A 61 -5.43 1.05 9.58
C GLN A 61 -5.27 1.71 10.95
N THR A 62 -4.12 2.30 11.23
CA THR A 62 -3.86 3.05 12.47
C THR A 62 -4.83 4.23 12.60
N LEU A 63 -5.01 5.00 11.54
CA LEU A 63 -5.94 6.14 11.53
C LEU A 63 -7.39 5.71 11.77
N LYS A 64 -7.81 4.58 11.20
CA LYS A 64 -9.14 4.01 11.46
C LYS A 64 -9.31 3.61 12.92
N GLY A 65 -8.29 3.05 13.54
CA GLY A 65 -8.29 2.71 14.96
C GLY A 65 -8.42 3.94 15.84
N ILE A 66 -7.73 5.01 15.52
CA ILE A 66 -7.82 6.30 16.20
C ILE A 66 -9.24 6.85 16.12
N LYS A 67 -9.84 6.83 14.95
CA LYS A 67 -11.20 7.31 14.73
C LYS A 67 -12.20 6.54 15.58
N ARG A 68 -12.08 5.21 15.65
CA ARG A 68 -12.93 4.36 16.52
C ARG A 68 -12.77 4.74 17.99
N GLY A 69 -11.54 4.96 18.44
CA GLY A 69 -11.27 5.39 19.81
C GLY A 69 -11.94 6.72 20.14
N LEU A 70 -11.90 7.68 19.24
CA LEU A 70 -12.57 8.97 19.42
C LEU A 70 -14.09 8.84 19.48
N GLU A 71 -14.68 7.99 18.66
CA GLU A 71 -16.11 7.70 18.68
C GLU A 71 -16.52 7.05 20.00
N GLN A 72 -15.74 6.11 20.53
CA GLN A 72 -15.96 5.48 21.82
C GLN A 72 -15.91 6.50 22.95
N MET A 73 -15.01 7.45 22.91
CA MET A 73 -14.93 8.53 23.89
C MET A 73 -16.19 9.39 23.89
N LYS A 74 -16.73 9.73 22.71
CA LYS A 74 -17.98 10.49 22.58
C LYS A 74 -19.16 9.76 23.18
N GLN A 75 -19.12 8.45 23.21
CA GLN A 75 -20.17 7.61 23.81
C GLN A 75 -20.02 7.43 25.34
N GLY A 76 -19.07 8.14 25.93
CA GLY A 76 -18.91 8.14 27.38
C GLY A 76 -18.18 6.92 27.96
N GLN A 77 -17.31 6.30 27.19
CA GLN A 77 -16.59 5.10 27.64
C GLN A 77 -15.32 5.36 28.45
N GLY A 78 -15.30 6.44 29.20
CA GLY A 78 -14.52 6.51 30.42
C GLY A 78 -13.05 6.87 30.35
N LYS A 79 -12.50 7.25 29.20
CA LYS A 79 -11.11 7.72 29.13
C LYS A 79 -11.07 9.22 28.98
N THR A 80 -10.15 9.88 29.74
CA THR A 80 -9.89 11.30 29.53
C THR A 80 -9.19 11.49 28.17
N THR A 81 -9.32 12.69 27.60
CA THR A 81 -8.67 13.02 26.34
C THR A 81 -7.15 12.83 26.41
N GLU A 82 -6.54 13.21 27.53
CA GLU A 82 -5.09 13.05 27.74
C GLU A 82 -4.69 11.55 27.77
N SER A 83 -5.44 10.73 28.46
CA SER A 83 -5.20 9.28 28.50
C SER A 83 -5.32 8.64 27.14
N PHE A 84 -6.31 9.05 26.37
CA PHE A 84 -6.53 8.59 25.02
C PHE A 84 -5.33 8.94 24.09
N PHE A 85 -4.90 10.19 24.11
CA PHE A 85 -3.76 10.62 23.31
C PHE A 85 -2.47 9.93 23.71
N ALA A 86 -2.24 9.70 24.99
CA ALA A 86 -1.06 8.97 25.48
C ALA A 86 -1.03 7.54 24.94
N GLU A 87 -2.16 6.82 24.96
CA GLU A 87 -2.25 5.49 24.38
C GLU A 87 -2.01 5.50 22.87
N MET A 88 -2.55 6.49 22.18
CA MET A 88 -2.39 6.62 20.75
C MET A 88 -0.92 6.85 20.36
N PHE A 89 -0.22 7.74 21.06
CA PHE A 89 1.20 7.98 20.83
C PHE A 89 2.05 6.74 21.13
N ASN A 90 1.72 5.99 22.17
CA ASN A 90 2.41 4.73 22.48
C ASN A 90 2.24 3.71 21.37
N GLN A 91 1.05 3.63 20.75
CA GLN A 91 0.80 2.74 19.62
C GLN A 91 1.60 3.16 18.38
N LEU A 92 1.73 4.46 18.11
CA LEU A 92 2.51 4.97 16.99
C LEU A 92 4.00 4.71 17.16
N ASP A 93 4.51 4.88 18.39
CA ASP A 93 5.92 4.61 18.71
C ASP A 93 6.26 3.11 18.66
N GLY A 94 5.27 2.25 18.78
CA GLY A 94 5.44 0.80 18.75
C GLY A 94 5.42 0.19 17.34
N VAL A 95 5.29 1.00 16.30
CA VAL A 95 5.20 0.52 14.91
C VAL A 95 6.57 0.41 14.24
#